data_d539aa587f59b6af9aada2ef2098e5b3
#
_entry.id   d539aa587f59b6af9aada2ef2098e5b3
#
_cell.length_a   1.000
_cell.length_b   1.000
_cell.length_c   1.000
_cell.angle_alpha   90.00
_cell.angle_beta   90.00
_cell.angle_gamma   90.00
#
_symmetry.space_group_name_H-M   'P 1'
#
loop_
_entity.id
_entity.type
_entity.pdbx_description
1 polymer ?
#
loop_
_entity_poly.entity_id
_entity_poly.type
_entity_poly.pdbx_seq_one_letter_code
_entity_poly.pdbx_strand_id
1 'polypeptide(L)'
;MNVEISKMTEADIENIAKIEQECFQDPWSEKSLFEELENPVADFFVAKIDGETAGYIGSFNVVGEVSITNVAVGEKFRKKGVATRLLEHLEKVSREKNAEFITLEVRESNENAIALYRKCGFSEVGLRKNFYSHPTENAVLMTKTLE
;
A
#
# COMPACT_ATOMS: atom_id res chain seq x y z
N MET A 1 -8.94 15.03 13.67
CA MET A 1 -9.28 14.28 12.46
C MET A 1 -9.33 12.79 12.78
N ASN A 2 -10.46 12.18 12.52
CA ASN A 2 -10.65 10.76 12.85
C ASN A 2 -10.46 9.88 11.62
N VAL A 3 -9.40 9.08 11.63
CA VAL A 3 -9.11 8.12 10.56
C VAL A 3 -9.53 6.74 11.00
N GLU A 4 -10.46 6.14 10.28
CA GLU A 4 -10.89 4.77 10.53
C GLU A 4 -10.31 3.86 9.47
N ILE A 5 -9.72 2.74 9.89
CA ILE A 5 -9.14 1.76 8.98
C ILE A 5 -9.88 0.44 9.14
N SER A 6 -10.32 -0.10 8.02
CA SER A 6 -11.06 -1.36 8.00
C SER A 6 -10.67 -2.18 6.78
N LYS A 7 -10.99 -3.47 6.80
CA LYS A 7 -10.74 -4.35 5.68
C LYS A 7 -11.58 -3.89 4.48
N MET A 8 -10.98 -3.93 3.29
CA MET A 8 -11.67 -3.57 2.05
C MET A 8 -12.89 -4.48 1.83
N THR A 9 -14.01 -3.86 1.45
CA THR A 9 -15.22 -4.58 1.08
C THR A 9 -15.63 -4.21 -0.34
N GLU A 10 -16.60 -4.92 -0.88
CA GLU A 10 -17.12 -4.64 -2.22
C GLU A 10 -17.57 -3.17 -2.35
N ALA A 11 -18.15 -2.61 -1.30
CA ALA A 11 -18.63 -1.23 -1.30
C ALA A 11 -17.51 -0.20 -1.44
N ASP A 12 -16.27 -0.57 -1.16
CA ASP A 12 -15.12 0.34 -1.23
C ASP A 12 -14.47 0.41 -2.60
N ILE A 13 -14.72 -0.58 -3.45
CA ILE A 13 -13.97 -0.79 -4.70
C ILE A 13 -14.06 0.40 -5.65
N GLU A 14 -15.24 0.94 -5.86
CA GLU A 14 -15.42 2.08 -6.78
C GLU A 14 -14.56 3.28 -6.37
N ASN A 15 -14.55 3.60 -5.08
CA ASN A 15 -13.78 4.74 -4.57
C ASN A 15 -12.28 4.46 -4.61
N ILE A 16 -11.87 3.23 -4.31
CA ILE A 16 -10.45 2.85 -4.40
C ILE A 16 -9.97 2.95 -5.84
N ALA A 17 -10.76 2.48 -6.80
CA ALA A 17 -10.41 2.56 -8.22
C ALA A 17 -10.22 4.01 -8.67
N LYS A 18 -11.05 4.93 -8.16
CA LYS A 18 -10.89 6.36 -8.44
C LYS A 18 -9.58 6.91 -7.91
N ILE A 19 -9.20 6.51 -6.70
CA ILE A 19 -7.93 6.92 -6.08
C ILE A 19 -6.76 6.37 -6.90
N GLU A 20 -6.85 5.12 -7.36
CA GLU A 20 -5.83 4.53 -8.23
C GLU A 20 -5.62 5.36 -9.49
N GLN A 21 -6.70 5.82 -10.10
CA GLN A 21 -6.62 6.65 -11.30
C GLN A 21 -5.96 8.00 -11.03
N GLU A 22 -6.15 8.56 -9.83
CA GLU A 22 -5.49 9.80 -9.43
C GLU A 22 -3.99 9.62 -9.22
N CYS A 23 -3.59 8.45 -8.69
CA CYS A 23 -2.23 8.24 -8.19
C CYS A 23 -1.29 7.56 -9.17
N PHE A 24 -1.81 6.72 -10.07
CA PHE A 24 -0.98 5.85 -10.89
C PHE A 24 -1.32 5.90 -12.36
N GLN A 25 -0.29 5.72 -13.19
CA GLN A 25 -0.44 5.69 -14.63
C GLN A 25 -1.10 4.38 -15.11
N ASP A 26 -0.79 3.28 -14.42
CA ASP A 26 -1.37 1.96 -14.69
C ASP A 26 -2.21 1.55 -13.48
N PRO A 27 -3.40 2.16 -13.30
CA PRO A 27 -4.21 1.91 -12.10
C PRO A 27 -4.85 0.54 -12.11
N TRP A 28 -5.05 -0.02 -10.92
CA TRP A 28 -5.84 -1.22 -10.76
C TRP A 28 -7.29 -0.93 -11.14
N SER A 29 -7.89 -1.85 -11.89
CA SER A 29 -9.30 -1.75 -12.26
C SER A 29 -10.19 -2.23 -11.11
N GLU A 30 -11.48 -1.89 -11.19
CA GLU A 30 -12.47 -2.41 -10.25
C GLU A 30 -12.49 -3.94 -10.26
N LYS A 31 -12.37 -4.54 -11.45
CA LYS A 31 -12.34 -5.99 -11.59
C LYS A 31 -11.16 -6.61 -10.84
N SER A 32 -9.96 -6.04 -11.01
CA SER A 32 -8.78 -6.53 -10.33
C SER A 32 -8.90 -6.42 -8.81
N LEU A 33 -9.45 -5.31 -8.34
CA LEU A 33 -9.67 -5.11 -6.90
C LEU A 33 -10.72 -6.09 -6.37
N PHE A 34 -11.78 -6.32 -7.13
CA PHE A 34 -12.85 -7.24 -6.75
C PHE A 34 -12.31 -8.67 -6.57
N GLU A 35 -11.41 -9.09 -7.46
CA GLU A 35 -10.81 -10.42 -7.40
C GLU A 35 -10.04 -10.64 -6.09
N GLU A 36 -9.50 -9.59 -5.51
CA GLU A 36 -8.73 -9.70 -4.27
C GLU A 36 -9.60 -9.89 -3.02
N LEU A 37 -10.90 -9.62 -3.10
CA LEU A 37 -11.80 -9.83 -1.96
C LEU A 37 -11.84 -11.29 -1.50
N GLU A 38 -11.68 -12.22 -2.41
CA GLU A 38 -11.73 -13.66 -2.11
C GLU A 38 -10.35 -14.32 -2.10
N ASN A 39 -9.29 -13.55 -2.32
CA ASN A 39 -7.93 -14.08 -2.30
C ASN A 39 -7.49 -14.28 -0.84
N PRO A 40 -7.24 -15.54 -0.40
CA PRO A 40 -6.95 -15.82 1.00
C PRO A 40 -5.62 -15.22 1.49
N VAL A 41 -4.70 -14.89 0.59
CA VAL A 41 -3.43 -14.27 0.98
C VAL A 41 -3.45 -12.75 0.90
N ALA A 42 -4.54 -12.16 0.42
CA ALA A 42 -4.65 -10.71 0.28
C ALA A 42 -5.11 -10.06 1.58
N ASP A 43 -4.42 -8.98 1.96
CA ASP A 43 -4.82 -8.10 3.06
C ASP A 43 -4.89 -6.68 2.50
N PHE A 44 -6.10 -6.25 2.16
CA PHE A 44 -6.35 -4.90 1.64
C PHE A 44 -7.16 -4.13 2.69
N PHE A 45 -6.67 -2.93 3.03
CA PHE A 45 -7.30 -2.08 4.04
C PHE A 45 -7.61 -0.71 3.47
N VAL A 46 -8.70 -0.13 3.93
CA VAL A 46 -9.18 1.18 3.49
C VAL A 46 -9.18 2.14 4.66
N ALA A 47 -8.70 3.35 4.43
CA ALA A 47 -8.77 4.43 5.41
C ALA A 47 -9.90 5.37 5.03
N LYS A 48 -10.73 5.73 6.01
CA LYS A 48 -11.83 6.68 5.84
C LYS A 48 -11.68 7.81 6.83
N ILE A 49 -12.00 9.02 6.36
CA ILE A 49 -12.05 10.21 7.19
C ILE A 49 -13.48 10.74 7.07
N ASP A 50 -14.18 10.79 8.20
CA ASP A 50 -15.58 11.23 8.24
C ASP A 50 -16.46 10.50 7.22
N GLY A 51 -16.22 9.20 7.08
CA GLY A 51 -17.00 8.33 6.17
C GLY A 51 -16.57 8.36 4.71
N GLU A 52 -15.64 9.22 4.35
CA GLU A 52 -15.15 9.35 2.98
C GLU A 52 -13.86 8.56 2.80
N THR A 53 -13.75 7.82 1.69
CA THR A 53 -12.54 7.02 1.39
C THR A 53 -11.36 7.96 1.14
N ALA A 54 -10.35 7.85 2.01
CA ALA A 54 -9.16 8.72 1.94
C ALA A 54 -7.98 8.04 1.27
N GLY A 55 -7.87 6.72 1.42
CA GLY A 55 -6.76 5.98 0.87
C GLY A 55 -6.89 4.49 1.12
N TYR A 56 -5.93 3.73 0.62
CA TYR A 56 -5.92 2.28 0.86
C TYR A 56 -4.50 1.72 0.78
N ILE A 57 -4.34 0.52 1.30
CA ILE A 57 -3.11 -0.26 1.18
C ILE A 57 -3.49 -1.68 0.76
N GLY A 58 -2.77 -2.20 -0.22
CA GLY A 58 -2.94 -3.58 -0.67
C GLY A 58 -1.68 -4.37 -0.40
N SER A 59 -1.85 -5.62 0.01
CA SER A 59 -0.72 -6.49 0.29
C SER A 59 -1.09 -7.96 0.12
N PHE A 60 -0.06 -8.79 -0.07
CA PHE A 60 -0.19 -10.24 -0.07
C PHE A 60 0.72 -10.80 1.03
N ASN A 61 0.19 -11.74 1.81
CA ASN A 61 0.97 -12.43 2.84
C ASN A 61 1.09 -13.90 2.42
N VAL A 62 2.26 -14.28 1.92
CA VAL A 62 2.52 -15.64 1.46
C VAL A 62 3.52 -16.28 2.42
N VAL A 63 3.04 -17.17 3.27
CA VAL A 63 3.86 -17.91 4.24
C VAL A 63 4.71 -16.97 5.11
N GLY A 64 4.11 -15.89 5.58
CA GLY A 64 4.80 -14.92 6.46
C GLY A 64 5.63 -13.87 5.74
N GLU A 65 5.65 -13.87 4.41
CA GLU A 65 6.34 -12.86 3.61
C GLU A 65 5.29 -11.91 3.05
N VAL A 66 5.25 -10.72 3.60
CA VAL A 66 4.26 -9.70 3.22
C VAL A 66 4.83 -8.79 2.15
N SER A 67 4.11 -8.68 1.03
CA SER A 67 4.49 -7.78 -0.07
C SER A 67 3.40 -6.73 -0.24
N ILE A 68 3.79 -5.46 -0.14
CA ILE A 68 2.85 -4.36 -0.41
C ILE A 68 2.73 -4.20 -1.92
N THR A 69 1.50 -4.22 -2.42
CA THR A 69 1.25 -3.99 -3.84
C THR A 69 1.13 -2.51 -4.15
N ASN A 70 0.32 -1.80 -3.36
CA ASN A 70 0.09 -0.36 -3.53
C ASN A 70 -0.24 0.29 -2.20
N VAL A 71 0.21 1.54 -2.07
CA VAL A 71 -0.26 2.46 -1.03
C VAL A 71 -0.70 3.71 -1.77
N ALA A 72 -1.94 4.11 -1.62
CA ALA A 72 -2.48 5.26 -2.33
C ALA A 72 -3.34 6.11 -1.41
N VAL A 73 -3.16 7.43 -1.51
CA VAL A 73 -3.95 8.41 -0.75
C VAL A 73 -4.55 9.38 -1.75
N GLY A 74 -5.85 9.62 -1.64
CA GLY A 74 -6.53 10.57 -2.49
C GLY A 74 -5.92 11.97 -2.35
N GLU A 75 -5.84 12.70 -3.45
CA GLU A 75 -5.19 14.01 -3.50
C GLU A 75 -5.69 14.94 -2.40
N LYS A 76 -6.98 14.94 -2.15
CA LYS A 76 -7.64 15.75 -1.14
C LYS A 76 -7.17 15.46 0.29
N PHE A 77 -6.68 14.26 0.53
CA PHE A 77 -6.33 13.79 1.88
C PHE A 77 -4.83 13.65 2.12
N ARG A 78 -4.00 14.14 1.20
CA ARG A 78 -2.54 14.05 1.34
C ARG A 78 -2.02 14.97 2.45
N LYS A 79 -0.84 14.63 2.98
CA LYS A 79 -0.15 15.37 4.06
C LYS A 79 -0.93 15.37 5.38
N LYS A 80 -1.78 14.36 5.58
CA LYS A 80 -2.56 14.20 6.81
C LYS A 80 -2.20 12.92 7.57
N GLY A 81 -1.15 12.25 7.16
CA GLY A 81 -0.68 11.04 7.83
C GLY A 81 -1.47 9.77 7.49
N VAL A 82 -2.29 9.78 6.45
CA VAL A 82 -3.12 8.62 6.09
C VAL A 82 -2.24 7.42 5.71
N ALA A 83 -1.22 7.62 4.88
CA ALA A 83 -0.33 6.54 4.46
C ALA A 83 0.38 5.92 5.66
N THR A 84 0.86 6.74 6.59
CA THR A 84 1.51 6.27 7.82
C THR A 84 0.56 5.39 8.62
N ARG A 85 -0.69 5.81 8.78
CA ARG A 85 -1.69 5.06 9.53
C ARG A 85 -1.99 3.71 8.85
N LEU A 86 -2.06 3.69 7.52
CA LEU A 86 -2.26 2.46 6.77
C LEU A 86 -1.07 1.49 6.94
N LEU A 87 0.15 2.00 6.86
CA LEU A 87 1.36 1.20 7.05
C LEU A 87 1.42 0.63 8.47
N GLU A 88 1.11 1.43 9.48
CA GLU A 88 1.08 0.98 10.86
C GLU A 88 0.03 -0.12 11.07
N HIS A 89 -1.13 0.03 10.45
CA HIS A 89 -2.18 -0.98 10.54
C HIS A 89 -1.75 -2.30 9.90
N LEU A 90 -1.14 -2.24 8.72
CA LEU A 90 -0.63 -3.44 8.05
C LEU A 90 0.43 -4.12 8.90
N GLU A 91 1.33 -3.33 9.50
CA GLU A 91 2.36 -3.89 10.38
C GLU A 91 1.72 -4.62 11.57
N LYS A 92 0.71 -4.01 12.19
CA LYS A 92 0.01 -4.63 13.32
C LYS A 92 -0.60 -5.98 12.92
N VAL A 93 -1.32 -6.01 11.80
CA VAL A 93 -1.94 -7.24 11.30
C VAL A 93 -0.89 -8.28 10.94
N SER A 94 0.21 -7.84 10.31
CA SER A 94 1.30 -8.75 9.93
C SER A 94 1.95 -9.38 11.15
N ARG A 95 2.17 -8.61 12.21
CA ARG A 95 2.73 -9.14 13.47
C ARG A 95 1.77 -10.13 14.13
N GLU A 96 0.48 -9.85 14.10
CA GLU A 96 -0.55 -10.75 14.64
C GLU A 96 -0.56 -12.09 13.91
N LYS A 97 -0.21 -12.07 12.62
CA LYS A 97 -0.11 -13.30 11.79
C LYS A 97 1.28 -13.93 11.81
N ASN A 98 2.17 -13.43 12.67
CA ASN A 98 3.56 -13.93 12.80
C ASN A 98 4.35 -13.81 11.49
N ALA A 99 4.15 -12.75 10.73
CA ALA A 99 4.90 -12.51 9.51
C ALA A 99 6.36 -12.19 9.82
N GLU A 100 7.25 -12.58 8.92
CA GLU A 100 8.69 -12.37 9.10
C GLU A 100 9.14 -10.97 8.68
N PHE A 101 8.55 -10.44 7.61
CA PHE A 101 8.91 -9.12 7.10
C PHE A 101 7.81 -8.56 6.20
N ILE A 102 7.92 -7.25 5.94
CA ILE A 102 7.10 -6.55 4.94
C ILE A 102 8.07 -5.96 3.92
N THR A 103 7.82 -6.18 2.64
CA THR A 103 8.65 -5.66 1.56
C THR A 103 7.80 -4.88 0.56
N LEU A 104 8.44 -3.96 -0.16
CA LEU A 104 7.79 -3.16 -1.20
C LEU A 104 8.80 -2.74 -2.27
N GLU A 105 8.26 -2.31 -3.40
CA GLU A 105 9.02 -1.73 -4.48
C GLU A 105 8.49 -0.33 -4.74
N VAL A 106 9.39 0.63 -4.94
CA VAL A 106 9.01 2.03 -5.15
C VAL A 106 9.89 2.62 -6.24
N ARG A 107 9.34 3.51 -7.06
CA ARG A 107 10.12 4.18 -8.10
C ARG A 107 11.26 4.97 -7.46
N GLU A 108 12.46 4.83 -8.02
CA GLU A 108 13.66 5.48 -7.52
C GLU A 108 13.49 7.01 -7.42
N SER A 109 12.74 7.60 -8.33
CA SER A 109 12.47 9.04 -8.33
C SER A 109 11.46 9.50 -7.29
N ASN A 110 10.73 8.56 -6.68
CA ASN A 110 9.69 8.91 -5.71
C ASN A 110 10.30 9.14 -4.32
N GLU A 111 11.01 10.26 -4.17
CA GLU A 111 11.74 10.58 -2.96
C GLU A 111 10.83 10.74 -1.74
N ASN A 112 9.63 11.28 -1.94
CA ASN A 112 8.67 11.45 -0.85
C ASN A 112 8.21 10.11 -0.28
N ALA A 113 7.91 9.15 -1.15
CA ALA A 113 7.50 7.83 -0.71
C ALA A 113 8.65 7.09 -0.01
N ILE A 114 9.85 7.17 -0.58
CA ILE A 114 11.03 6.53 0.02
C ILE A 114 11.29 7.09 1.42
N ALA A 115 11.20 8.42 1.58
CA ALA A 115 11.37 9.07 2.89
C ALA A 115 10.31 8.60 3.88
N LEU A 116 9.06 8.48 3.44
CA LEU A 116 7.96 7.99 4.27
C LEU A 116 8.24 6.55 4.74
N TYR A 117 8.64 5.67 3.84
CA TYR A 117 8.91 4.28 4.18
C TYR A 117 10.08 4.16 5.15
N ARG A 118 11.14 4.94 4.95
CA ARG A 118 12.26 4.98 5.90
C ARG A 118 11.79 5.41 7.29
N LYS A 119 10.96 6.43 7.34
CA LYS A 119 10.41 6.92 8.61
C LYS A 119 9.58 5.84 9.30
N CYS A 120 8.92 4.99 8.54
CA CYS A 120 8.14 3.88 9.07
C CYS A 120 8.97 2.63 9.39
N GLY A 121 10.29 2.71 9.24
CA GLY A 121 11.19 1.63 9.64
C GLY A 121 11.66 0.71 8.51
N PHE A 122 11.37 1.06 7.26
CA PHE A 122 11.85 0.29 6.11
C PHE A 122 13.27 0.71 5.73
N SER A 123 14.06 -0.25 5.29
CA SER A 123 15.43 -0.01 4.81
C SER A 123 15.57 -0.46 3.37
N GLU A 124 16.40 0.23 2.60
CA GLU A 124 16.71 -0.16 1.23
C GLU A 124 17.55 -1.42 1.24
N VAL A 125 17.13 -2.43 0.46
CA VAL A 125 17.85 -3.72 0.40
C VAL A 125 18.27 -4.10 -1.01
N GLY A 126 17.85 -3.36 -2.02
CA GLY A 126 18.23 -3.66 -3.39
C GLY A 126 17.63 -2.70 -4.41
N LEU A 127 17.98 -2.95 -5.65
CA LEU A 127 17.52 -2.17 -6.79
C LEU A 127 17.18 -3.12 -7.93
N ARG A 128 15.99 -2.95 -8.52
CA ARG A 128 15.63 -3.67 -9.74
C ARG A 128 15.71 -2.70 -10.91
N LYS A 129 16.64 -2.93 -11.83
CA LYS A 129 16.83 -2.06 -12.98
C LYS A 129 15.67 -2.19 -13.96
N ASN A 130 15.22 -1.03 -14.45
CA ASN A 130 14.17 -0.95 -15.47
C ASN A 130 12.89 -1.72 -15.13
N PHE A 131 12.55 -1.78 -13.85
CA PHE A 131 11.37 -2.50 -13.36
C PHE A 131 10.08 -1.86 -13.83
N TYR A 132 10.01 -0.53 -13.76
CA TYR A 132 8.82 0.22 -14.19
C TYR A 132 8.92 0.63 -15.65
N SER A 133 7.74 0.80 -16.27
CA SER A 133 7.62 1.40 -17.59
C SER A 133 6.70 2.61 -17.52
N HIS A 134 6.73 3.47 -18.55
CA HIS A 134 5.90 4.66 -18.71
C HIS A 134 6.07 5.70 -17.58
N PRO A 135 7.25 6.24 -17.32
CA PRO A 135 8.54 6.00 -17.99
C PRO A 135 9.29 4.80 -17.41
N THR A 136 10.28 4.33 -18.15
CA THR A 136 11.18 3.29 -17.67
C THR A 136 12.00 3.82 -16.52
N GLU A 137 12.01 3.10 -15.42
CA GLU A 137 12.67 3.55 -14.21
C GLU A 137 13.00 2.36 -13.32
N ASN A 138 14.04 2.51 -12.49
CA ASN A 138 14.43 1.50 -11.52
C ASN A 138 13.45 1.48 -10.35
N ALA A 139 13.31 0.32 -9.73
CA ALA A 139 12.59 0.16 -8.47
C ALA A 139 13.60 0.03 -7.34
N VAL A 140 13.37 0.78 -6.25
CA VAL A 140 14.10 0.58 -5.00
C VAL A 140 13.32 -0.46 -4.20
N LEU A 141 14.02 -1.49 -3.74
CA LEU A 141 13.44 -2.53 -2.88
C LEU A 141 13.65 -2.12 -1.44
N MET A 142 12.58 -2.11 -0.66
CA MET A 142 12.63 -1.74 0.75
C MET A 142 11.97 -2.82 1.59
N THR A 143 12.54 -3.11 2.75
CA THR A 143 12.04 -4.16 3.64
C THR A 143 12.07 -3.70 5.08
N LYS A 144 11.05 -4.11 5.83
CA LYS A 144 11.00 -3.96 7.27
C LYS A 144 10.90 -5.36 7.88
N THR A 145 11.90 -5.73 8.66
CA THR A 145 11.89 -7.02 9.37
C THR A 145 10.99 -6.91 10.60
N LEU A 146 10.17 -7.92 10.80
CA LEU A 146 9.27 -8.01 11.96
C LEU A 146 9.78 -9.09 12.91
N GLU A 147 9.75 -8.78 14.20
CA GLU A 147 10.19 -9.75 15.23
C GLU A 147 9.19 -9.88 16.34
#